data_d2215950957aa6f42f7f77083b2efece
#
_entry.id   d2215950957aa6f42f7f77083b2efece
#
_cell.length_a   1.000
_cell.length_b   1.000
_cell.length_c   1.000
_cell.angle_alpha   90.00
_cell.angle_beta   90.00
_cell.angle_gamma   90.00
#
_symmetry.space_group_name_H-M   'P 1'
#
loop_
_entity.id
_entity.type
_entity.pdbx_description
1 polymer ?
#
loop_
_entity_poly.entity_id
_entity_poly.type
_entity_poly.pdbx_seq_one_letter_code
_entity_poly.pdbx_strand_id
1 'polypeptide(L)'
;MIMIGIFILLMASGFFSALTLAYMTFDVAVLERMAKQKNKDAVAVLSIRKHGMKLLATLILGTNLANAFATVLIGDRFSGFVTGIVSAALIFLLADVFPQSFGSRHALKLGSFCAPFMKLLLFIFYPITAPIAYLLKKILGEEKVNKLSKVDLVSVLDEGEKSNVLGVGHDGRRIARGSLAFSTRRVSNTLTPNTVVKTISSGAVLDHDALIELRDTGYSRIPVYEHDHNNFIGILYLKDLIGIPVPSNVADVMDRTVHFVHEQDPLDKVLGEFISTKMHLFVVLDEFGGFTGVITVEDILEEIIGQEIMDEDDVIPDLRSFAKARQKNKMDK
;
A
#
# COMPACT_ATOMS: atom_id res chain seq x y z
N MET A 1 29.41 -45.66 25.21
CA MET A 1 29.65 -45.12 23.83
C MET A 1 28.37 -44.89 23.06
N ILE A 2 27.44 -45.84 22.93
CA ILE A 2 26.19 -45.72 22.15
C ILE A 2 25.30 -44.55 22.63
N MET A 3 25.10 -44.38 23.95
CA MET A 3 24.33 -43.26 24.52
C MET A 3 24.89 -41.88 24.14
N ILE A 4 26.22 -41.76 24.10
CA ILE A 4 26.87 -40.50 23.66
C ILE A 4 26.62 -40.29 22.16
N GLY A 5 26.67 -41.36 21.35
CA GLY A 5 26.34 -41.28 19.92
C GLY A 5 24.89 -40.83 19.66
N ILE A 6 23.93 -41.40 20.40
CA ILE A 6 22.51 -41.00 20.32
C ILE A 6 22.37 -39.50 20.68
N PHE A 7 23.00 -39.06 21.78
CA PHE A 7 22.93 -37.67 22.22
C PHE A 7 23.51 -36.71 21.17
N ILE A 8 24.68 -37.04 20.59
CA ILE A 8 25.29 -36.21 19.53
C ILE A 8 24.38 -36.12 18.30
N LEU A 9 23.77 -37.24 17.88
CA LEU A 9 22.87 -37.24 16.71
C LEU A 9 21.58 -36.47 16.95
N LEU A 10 20.97 -36.57 18.15
CA LEU A 10 19.81 -35.76 18.51
C LEU A 10 20.16 -34.28 18.58
N MET A 11 21.31 -33.91 19.11
CA MET A 11 21.79 -32.53 19.10
C MET A 11 22.04 -32.00 17.69
N ALA A 12 22.62 -32.84 16.82
CA ALA A 12 22.82 -32.49 15.41
C ALA A 12 21.46 -32.28 14.68
N SER A 13 20.51 -33.18 14.90
CA SER A 13 19.15 -33.04 14.36
C SER A 13 18.51 -31.77 14.86
N GLY A 14 18.56 -31.52 16.17
CA GLY A 14 18.01 -30.29 16.77
C GLY A 14 18.67 -29.01 16.23
N PHE A 15 19.96 -29.05 15.97
CA PHE A 15 20.69 -27.95 15.36
C PHE A 15 20.17 -27.65 13.94
N PHE A 16 19.99 -28.66 13.08
CA PHE A 16 19.40 -28.49 11.75
C PHE A 16 17.94 -27.99 11.84
N SER A 17 17.17 -28.52 12.78
CA SER A 17 15.78 -28.13 13.00
C SER A 17 15.67 -26.67 13.46
N ALA A 18 16.54 -26.23 14.37
CA ALA A 18 16.63 -24.82 14.79
C ALA A 18 17.01 -23.89 13.62
N LEU A 19 17.98 -24.30 12.80
CA LEU A 19 18.39 -23.51 11.63
C LEU A 19 17.30 -23.41 10.57
N THR A 20 16.47 -24.45 10.41
CA THR A 20 15.33 -24.41 9.49
C THR A 20 14.41 -23.24 9.83
N LEU A 21 13.99 -23.11 11.09
CA LEU A 21 13.18 -21.95 11.49
C LEU A 21 13.98 -20.66 11.50
N ALA A 22 15.24 -20.66 11.92
CA ALA A 22 16.04 -19.44 11.91
C ALA A 22 16.14 -18.80 10.52
N TYR A 23 16.32 -19.60 9.47
CA TYR A 23 16.38 -19.08 8.10
C TYR A 23 15.02 -18.86 7.46
N MET A 24 13.95 -19.54 7.88
CA MET A 24 12.61 -19.42 7.29
C MET A 24 11.72 -18.40 7.99
N THR A 25 12.07 -17.91 9.17
CA THR A 25 11.29 -16.94 9.96
C THR A 25 11.13 -15.59 9.22
N PHE A 26 12.13 -15.18 8.46
CA PHE A 26 12.09 -13.91 7.76
C PHE A 26 11.91 -14.08 6.25
N ASP A 27 11.02 -13.29 5.67
CA ASP A 27 10.92 -13.14 4.23
C ASP A 27 12.16 -12.48 3.65
N VAL A 28 12.49 -12.84 2.40
CA VAL A 28 13.62 -12.25 1.65
C VAL A 28 13.47 -10.72 1.57
N ALA A 29 12.27 -10.20 1.35
CA ALA A 29 12.00 -8.76 1.27
C ALA A 29 12.31 -8.03 2.58
N VAL A 30 11.98 -8.63 3.73
CA VAL A 30 12.29 -8.08 5.06
C VAL A 30 13.80 -8.06 5.29
N LEU A 31 14.49 -9.16 4.97
CA LEU A 31 15.95 -9.25 5.09
C LEU A 31 16.66 -8.25 4.17
N GLU A 32 16.18 -8.04 2.95
CA GLU A 32 16.72 -7.02 2.04
C GLU A 32 16.58 -5.60 2.59
N ARG A 33 15.44 -5.29 3.20
CA ARG A 33 15.22 -4.00 3.86
C ARG A 33 16.18 -3.79 5.02
N MET A 34 16.33 -4.80 5.91
CA MET A 34 17.26 -4.76 7.03
C MET A 34 18.72 -4.65 6.57
N ALA A 35 19.08 -5.35 5.49
CA ALA A 35 20.41 -5.28 4.89
C ALA A 35 20.72 -3.88 4.31
N LYS A 36 19.76 -3.21 3.67
CA LYS A 36 19.89 -1.81 3.23
C LYS A 36 20.12 -0.85 4.40
N GLN A 37 19.59 -1.17 5.59
CA GLN A 37 19.83 -0.44 6.83
C GLN A 37 21.18 -0.77 7.48
N LYS A 38 22.09 -1.45 6.76
CA LYS A 38 23.45 -1.84 7.21
C LYS A 38 23.47 -2.83 8.37
N ASN A 39 22.40 -3.61 8.59
CA ASN A 39 22.38 -4.68 9.56
C ASN A 39 23.22 -5.87 9.06
N LYS A 40 24.37 -6.12 9.71
CA LYS A 40 25.34 -7.16 9.32
C LYS A 40 24.74 -8.58 9.41
N ASP A 41 23.92 -8.84 10.42
CA ASP A 41 23.29 -10.15 10.61
C ASP A 41 22.29 -10.44 9.49
N ALA A 42 21.49 -9.44 9.10
CA ALA A 42 20.57 -9.58 7.99
C ALA A 42 21.29 -9.83 6.66
N VAL A 43 22.43 -9.20 6.41
CA VAL A 43 23.26 -9.46 5.21
C VAL A 43 23.74 -10.91 5.18
N ALA A 44 24.24 -11.44 6.33
CA ALA A 44 24.71 -12.81 6.42
C ALA A 44 23.56 -13.82 6.18
N VAL A 45 22.41 -13.64 6.85
CA VAL A 45 21.23 -14.50 6.70
C VAL A 45 20.69 -14.44 5.27
N LEU A 46 20.58 -13.24 4.68
CA LEU A 46 20.13 -13.04 3.30
C LEU A 46 20.99 -13.79 2.30
N SER A 47 22.32 -13.83 2.50
CA SER A 47 23.25 -14.54 1.62
C SER A 47 22.95 -16.05 1.51
N ILE A 48 22.40 -16.64 2.56
CA ILE A 48 21.98 -18.04 2.63
C ILE A 48 20.54 -18.20 2.15
N ARG A 49 19.62 -17.34 2.64
CA ARG A 49 18.18 -17.42 2.33
C ARG A 49 17.86 -17.28 0.83
N LYS A 50 18.70 -16.57 0.08
CA LYS A 50 18.61 -16.49 -1.39
C LYS A 50 18.70 -17.85 -2.12
N HIS A 51 19.21 -18.88 -1.47
CA HIS A 51 19.25 -20.24 -2.03
C HIS A 51 17.91 -21.00 -1.89
N GLY A 52 16.88 -20.42 -1.24
CA GLY A 52 15.49 -20.88 -1.18
C GLY A 52 15.32 -22.39 -1.05
N MET A 53 14.83 -23.02 -2.11
CA MET A 53 14.56 -24.48 -2.15
C MET A 53 15.79 -25.35 -1.88
N LYS A 54 17.00 -24.94 -2.30
CA LYS A 54 18.24 -25.69 -2.01
C LYS A 54 18.56 -25.67 -0.53
N LEU A 55 18.38 -24.52 0.12
CA LEU A 55 18.57 -24.37 1.56
C LEU A 55 17.62 -25.30 2.33
N LEU A 56 16.34 -25.24 1.99
CA LEU A 56 15.30 -26.07 2.61
C LEU A 56 15.60 -27.55 2.45
N ALA A 57 15.92 -27.99 1.22
CA ALA A 57 16.29 -29.39 0.95
C ALA A 57 17.53 -29.84 1.74
N THR A 58 18.53 -28.96 1.87
CA THR A 58 19.76 -29.25 2.64
C THR A 58 19.47 -29.42 4.13
N LEU A 59 18.66 -28.56 4.71
CA LEU A 59 18.30 -28.62 6.12
C LEU A 59 17.45 -29.85 6.44
N ILE A 60 16.43 -30.14 5.62
CA ILE A 60 15.58 -31.33 5.75
C ILE A 60 16.41 -32.60 5.62
N LEU A 61 17.32 -32.66 4.65
CA LEU A 61 18.20 -33.83 4.48
C LEU A 61 19.07 -34.01 5.70
N GLY A 62 19.68 -32.93 6.23
CA GLY A 62 20.53 -33.02 7.44
C GLY A 62 19.75 -33.51 8.67
N THR A 63 18.56 -32.97 8.90
CA THR A 63 17.66 -33.39 10.00
C THR A 63 17.29 -34.87 9.87
N ASN A 64 16.81 -35.29 8.68
CA ASN A 64 16.37 -36.67 8.46
C ASN A 64 17.52 -37.66 8.56
N LEU A 65 18.69 -37.30 8.07
CA LEU A 65 19.87 -38.17 8.17
C LEU A 65 20.28 -38.38 9.65
N ALA A 66 20.34 -37.30 10.44
CA ALA A 66 20.66 -37.39 11.86
C ALA A 66 19.58 -38.20 12.63
N ASN A 67 18.30 -38.00 12.33
CA ASN A 67 17.20 -38.75 12.94
C ASN A 67 17.26 -40.26 12.59
N ALA A 68 17.55 -40.60 11.33
CA ALA A 68 17.65 -41.97 10.89
C ALA A 68 18.78 -42.72 11.65
N PHE A 69 19.97 -42.12 11.72
CA PHE A 69 21.08 -42.71 12.47
C PHE A 69 20.81 -42.78 13.99
N ALA A 70 20.14 -41.77 14.56
CA ALA A 70 19.72 -41.80 15.96
C ALA A 70 18.77 -42.97 16.23
N THR A 71 17.78 -43.16 15.37
CA THR A 71 16.80 -44.26 15.48
C THR A 71 17.47 -45.66 15.39
N VAL A 72 18.44 -45.81 14.50
CA VAL A 72 19.23 -47.07 14.39
C VAL A 72 19.97 -47.37 15.69
N LEU A 73 20.67 -46.38 16.27
CA LEU A 73 21.40 -46.55 17.54
C LEU A 73 20.45 -46.77 18.74
N ILE A 74 19.24 -46.23 18.72
CA ILE A 74 18.22 -46.52 19.76
C ILE A 74 17.75 -47.98 19.61
N GLY A 75 17.60 -48.48 18.38
CA GLY A 75 17.17 -49.84 18.07
C GLY A 75 18.11 -50.90 18.62
N ASP A 76 19.41 -50.62 18.78
CA ASP A 76 20.37 -51.53 19.45
C ASP A 76 20.06 -51.74 20.95
N ARG A 77 19.25 -50.91 21.56
CA ARG A 77 18.89 -50.96 22.99
C ARG A 77 17.48 -51.44 23.28
N PHE A 78 16.57 -51.15 22.37
CA PHE A 78 15.13 -51.47 22.50
C PHE A 78 14.70 -52.30 21.29
N SER A 79 13.80 -53.22 21.46
CA SER A 79 13.31 -54.06 20.38
C SER A 79 11.99 -53.58 19.80
N GLY A 80 11.88 -53.66 18.46
CA GLY A 80 10.62 -53.53 17.74
C GLY A 80 9.85 -52.22 18.00
N PHE A 81 8.60 -52.35 18.43
CA PHE A 81 7.67 -51.24 18.61
C PHE A 81 8.11 -50.22 19.65
N VAL A 82 8.78 -50.66 20.73
CA VAL A 82 9.28 -49.80 21.79
C VAL A 82 10.35 -48.84 21.25
N THR A 83 11.24 -49.32 20.37
CA THR A 83 12.21 -48.45 19.66
C THR A 83 11.53 -47.32 18.93
N GLY A 84 10.45 -47.61 18.19
CA GLY A 84 9.69 -46.60 17.46
C GLY A 84 9.13 -45.51 18.35
N ILE A 85 8.47 -45.88 19.45
CA ILE A 85 7.87 -44.91 20.38
C ILE A 85 8.94 -44.06 21.08
N VAL A 86 9.99 -44.70 21.60
CA VAL A 86 11.09 -44.00 22.30
C VAL A 86 11.82 -43.04 21.36
N SER A 87 12.14 -43.50 20.15
CA SER A 87 12.79 -42.66 19.13
C SER A 87 11.92 -41.47 18.78
N ALA A 88 10.61 -41.71 18.49
CA ALA A 88 9.69 -40.65 18.14
C ALA A 88 9.57 -39.60 19.25
N ALA A 89 9.44 -40.02 20.51
CA ALA A 89 9.34 -39.12 21.66
C ALA A 89 10.61 -38.29 21.87
N LEU A 90 11.78 -38.91 21.78
CA LEU A 90 13.07 -38.22 21.95
C LEU A 90 13.30 -37.21 20.80
N ILE A 91 13.09 -37.64 19.56
CA ILE A 91 13.25 -36.76 18.37
C ILE A 91 12.27 -35.58 18.46
N PHE A 92 10.99 -35.85 18.69
CA PHE A 92 9.96 -34.81 18.78
C PHE A 92 10.32 -33.78 19.86
N LEU A 93 10.69 -34.22 21.07
CA LEU A 93 10.90 -33.29 22.16
C LEU A 93 12.25 -32.57 22.04
N LEU A 94 13.35 -33.35 21.87
CA LEU A 94 14.73 -32.85 21.98
C LEU A 94 15.29 -32.34 20.64
N ALA A 95 14.84 -32.91 19.53
CA ALA A 95 15.37 -32.53 18.22
C ALA A 95 14.43 -31.59 17.44
N ASP A 96 13.11 -31.55 17.73
CA ASP A 96 12.20 -30.66 17.01
C ASP A 96 11.68 -29.54 17.89
N VAL A 97 10.87 -29.80 18.92
CA VAL A 97 10.11 -28.75 19.64
C VAL A 97 11.03 -27.69 20.29
N PHE A 98 11.97 -28.12 21.11
CA PHE A 98 12.87 -27.20 21.82
C PHE A 98 13.79 -26.42 20.87
N PRO A 99 14.51 -27.08 19.95
CA PRO A 99 15.43 -26.39 19.05
C PRO A 99 14.72 -25.44 18.09
N GLN A 100 13.55 -25.81 17.56
CA GLN A 100 12.75 -24.92 16.68
C GLN A 100 12.26 -23.68 17.43
N SER A 101 11.77 -23.83 18.66
CA SER A 101 11.36 -22.71 19.51
C SER A 101 12.52 -21.75 19.80
N PHE A 102 13.71 -22.26 20.03
CA PHE A 102 14.93 -21.47 20.21
C PHE A 102 15.34 -20.79 18.90
N GLY A 103 15.32 -21.53 17.79
CA GLY A 103 15.69 -21.06 16.46
C GLY A 103 14.81 -19.89 15.99
N SER A 104 13.50 -19.96 16.22
CA SER A 104 12.57 -18.88 15.85
C SER A 104 12.78 -17.60 16.66
N ARG A 105 13.02 -17.71 17.96
CA ARG A 105 13.24 -16.57 18.86
C ARG A 105 14.55 -15.83 18.60
N HIS A 106 15.60 -16.55 18.18
CA HIS A 106 16.93 -15.99 17.95
C HIS A 106 17.34 -16.05 16.48
N ALA A 107 16.37 -16.07 15.57
CA ALA A 107 16.53 -16.37 14.16
C ALA A 107 17.66 -15.58 13.47
N LEU A 108 17.70 -14.26 13.65
CA LEU A 108 18.66 -13.40 12.97
C LEU A 108 20.11 -13.66 13.45
N LYS A 109 20.32 -13.74 14.77
CA LYS A 109 21.64 -13.96 15.35
C LYS A 109 22.16 -15.38 15.08
N LEU A 110 21.28 -16.39 15.29
CA LEU A 110 21.62 -17.79 15.05
C LEU A 110 21.93 -18.03 13.57
N GLY A 111 21.08 -17.51 12.68
CA GLY A 111 21.28 -17.64 11.24
C GLY A 111 22.55 -16.94 10.75
N SER A 112 22.86 -15.75 11.28
CA SER A 112 24.10 -15.03 10.97
C SER A 112 25.34 -15.78 11.44
N PHE A 113 25.35 -16.23 12.69
CA PHE A 113 26.48 -17.01 13.26
C PHE A 113 26.74 -18.28 12.48
N CYS A 114 25.69 -19.01 12.08
CA CYS A 114 25.81 -20.27 11.36
C CYS A 114 25.95 -20.10 9.84
N ALA A 115 25.92 -18.89 9.29
CA ALA A 115 25.98 -18.64 7.85
C ALA A 115 27.23 -19.27 7.17
N PRO A 116 28.47 -19.18 7.72
CA PRO A 116 29.62 -19.79 7.09
C PRO A 116 29.51 -21.33 7.07
N PHE A 117 29.00 -21.92 8.14
CA PHE A 117 28.78 -23.37 8.21
C PHE A 117 27.71 -23.82 7.21
N MET A 118 26.63 -23.06 7.06
CA MET A 118 25.57 -23.35 6.08
C MET A 118 26.06 -23.25 4.64
N LYS A 119 26.97 -22.33 4.32
CA LYS A 119 27.61 -22.29 2.98
C LYS A 119 28.37 -23.58 2.68
N LEU A 120 29.10 -24.07 3.66
CA LEU A 120 29.82 -25.35 3.54
C LEU A 120 28.87 -26.52 3.33
N LEU A 121 27.79 -26.60 4.10
CA LEU A 121 26.77 -27.65 3.96
C LEU A 121 26.04 -27.58 2.62
N LEU A 122 25.68 -26.41 2.17
CA LEU A 122 25.07 -26.20 0.84
C LEU A 122 26.01 -26.72 -0.27
N PHE A 123 27.30 -26.53 -0.13
CA PHE A 123 28.30 -27.05 -1.08
C PHE A 123 28.43 -28.59 -1.01
N ILE A 124 28.53 -29.16 0.18
CA ILE A 124 28.66 -30.61 0.38
C ILE A 124 27.42 -31.36 -0.13
N PHE A 125 26.24 -30.89 0.23
CA PHE A 125 24.98 -31.53 -0.16
C PHE A 125 24.47 -31.11 -1.55
N TYR A 126 25.20 -30.23 -2.24
CA TYR A 126 24.81 -29.72 -3.57
C TYR A 126 24.44 -30.83 -4.58
N PRO A 127 25.24 -31.94 -4.73
CA PRO A 127 24.92 -32.96 -5.73
C PRO A 127 23.59 -33.68 -5.47
N ILE A 128 23.12 -33.71 -4.22
CA ILE A 128 21.87 -34.37 -3.82
C ILE A 128 20.73 -33.35 -3.86
N THR A 129 20.97 -32.16 -3.31
CA THR A 129 19.89 -31.17 -3.12
C THR A 129 19.58 -30.34 -4.38
N ALA A 130 20.54 -30.19 -5.29
CA ALA A 130 20.32 -29.44 -6.53
C ALA A 130 19.27 -30.09 -7.45
N PRO A 131 19.28 -31.39 -7.75
CA PRO A 131 18.25 -32.02 -8.56
C PRO A 131 16.89 -32.01 -7.88
N ILE A 132 16.82 -32.16 -6.56
CA ILE A 132 15.59 -32.07 -5.78
C ILE A 132 15.03 -30.66 -5.85
N ALA A 133 15.84 -29.65 -5.62
CA ALA A 133 15.44 -28.24 -5.70
C ALA A 133 14.97 -27.86 -7.12
N TYR A 134 15.63 -28.38 -8.15
CA TYR A 134 15.21 -28.19 -9.55
C TYR A 134 13.83 -28.79 -9.80
N LEU A 135 13.58 -30.02 -9.35
CA LEU A 135 12.28 -30.69 -9.49
C LEU A 135 11.17 -29.91 -8.74
N LEU A 136 11.44 -29.51 -7.49
CA LEU A 136 10.50 -28.73 -6.70
C LEU A 136 10.20 -27.37 -7.36
N LYS A 137 11.22 -26.69 -7.88
CA LYS A 137 11.01 -25.44 -8.62
C LYS A 137 10.15 -25.63 -9.89
N LYS A 138 10.30 -26.75 -10.58
CA LYS A 138 9.52 -27.07 -11.77
C LYS A 138 8.04 -27.37 -11.43
N ILE A 139 7.77 -28.00 -10.29
CA ILE A 139 6.42 -28.40 -9.84
C ILE A 139 5.70 -27.23 -9.15
N LEU A 140 6.38 -26.54 -8.21
CA LEU A 140 5.79 -25.53 -7.34
C LEU A 140 5.98 -24.08 -7.87
N GLY A 141 6.84 -23.89 -8.89
CA GLY A 141 7.24 -22.58 -9.37
C GLY A 141 8.35 -21.94 -8.51
N GLU A 142 8.74 -20.75 -8.88
CA GLU A 142 9.65 -19.91 -8.08
C GLU A 142 8.90 -19.31 -6.89
N GLU A 143 9.56 -19.21 -5.74
CA GLU A 143 9.10 -18.42 -4.60
C GLU A 143 8.98 -16.96 -5.07
N LYS A 144 7.78 -16.57 -5.45
CA LYS A 144 7.51 -15.18 -5.85
C LYS A 144 7.69 -14.33 -4.61
N VAL A 145 8.63 -13.39 -4.67
CA VAL A 145 8.63 -12.28 -3.71
C VAL A 145 7.26 -11.61 -3.88
N ASN A 146 6.37 -11.80 -2.93
CA ASN A 146 5.07 -11.14 -2.93
C ASN A 146 5.34 -9.63 -2.93
N LYS A 147 5.23 -9.01 -4.10
CA LYS A 147 5.15 -7.57 -4.17
C LYS A 147 3.86 -7.20 -3.47
N LEU A 148 3.96 -6.53 -2.34
CA LEU A 148 2.81 -6.00 -1.63
C LEU A 148 1.93 -5.26 -2.65
N SER A 149 0.75 -5.78 -2.87
CA SER A 149 -0.29 -5.15 -3.67
C SER A 149 -0.75 -3.87 -2.94
N LYS A 150 -1.35 -2.92 -3.66
CA LYS A 150 -2.03 -1.77 -3.01
C LYS A 150 -3.07 -2.25 -2.00
N VAL A 151 -3.78 -3.35 -2.31
CA VAL A 151 -4.78 -3.97 -1.43
C VAL A 151 -4.13 -4.49 -0.15
N ASP A 152 -2.96 -5.14 -0.25
CA ASP A 152 -2.23 -5.64 0.92
C ASP A 152 -1.77 -4.49 1.82
N LEU A 153 -1.34 -3.36 1.22
CA LEU A 153 -0.95 -2.15 1.97
C LEU A 153 -2.14 -1.55 2.74
N VAL A 154 -3.32 -1.48 2.11
CA VAL A 154 -4.55 -1.01 2.77
C VAL A 154 -4.93 -1.97 3.91
N SER A 155 -4.86 -3.30 3.68
CA SER A 155 -5.16 -4.30 4.71
C SER A 155 -4.22 -4.18 5.91
N VAL A 156 -2.93 -3.95 5.68
CA VAL A 156 -1.94 -3.72 6.77
C VAL A 156 -2.26 -2.44 7.55
N LEU A 157 -2.73 -1.38 6.89
CA LEU A 157 -3.18 -0.15 7.57
C LEU A 157 -4.43 -0.40 8.42
N ASP A 158 -5.38 -1.18 7.92
CA ASP A 158 -6.64 -1.51 8.62
C ASP A 158 -6.39 -2.46 9.82
N GLU A 159 -5.51 -3.47 9.68
CA GLU A 159 -5.11 -4.35 10.78
C GLU A 159 -4.30 -3.61 11.86
N GLY A 160 -3.48 -2.67 11.44
CA GLY A 160 -2.71 -1.80 12.34
C GLY A 160 -3.61 -0.93 13.24
N GLU A 161 -4.85 -0.66 12.84
CA GLU A 161 -5.84 0.03 13.66
C GLU A 161 -6.28 -0.81 14.86
N LYS A 162 -6.51 -2.11 14.64
CA LYS A 162 -6.94 -3.05 15.69
C LYS A 162 -5.85 -3.41 16.69
N SER A 163 -4.59 -3.39 16.25
CA SER A 163 -3.44 -3.90 17.03
C SER A 163 -2.52 -2.80 17.60
N ASN A 164 -2.70 -1.54 17.23
CA ASN A 164 -1.85 -0.39 17.59
C ASN A 164 -0.33 -0.61 17.31
N VAL A 165 0.01 -1.56 16.43
CA VAL A 165 1.38 -2.01 16.17
C VAL A 165 2.17 -1.04 15.28
N LEU A 166 1.47 -0.24 14.43
CA LEU A 166 2.13 0.61 13.43
C LEU A 166 2.63 1.94 13.98
N GLY A 167 2.26 2.35 15.20
CA GLY A 167 2.63 3.64 15.76
C GLY A 167 2.15 4.87 14.95
N VAL A 168 1.27 4.66 13.96
CA VAL A 168 0.69 5.71 13.11
C VAL A 168 -0.66 6.10 13.69
N GLY A 169 -0.85 7.40 14.00
CA GLY A 169 -2.11 7.94 14.50
C GLY A 169 -3.28 7.77 13.51
N HIS A 170 -4.51 7.95 13.98
CA HIS A 170 -5.73 7.82 13.17
C HIS A 170 -5.67 8.64 11.88
N ASP A 171 -5.26 9.92 11.97
CA ASP A 171 -5.17 10.83 10.83
C ASP A 171 -4.10 10.39 9.81
N GLY A 172 -2.94 9.94 10.28
CA GLY A 172 -1.89 9.44 9.40
C GLY A 172 -2.32 8.22 8.59
N ARG A 173 -3.12 7.32 9.17
CA ARG A 173 -3.69 6.16 8.47
C ARG A 173 -4.74 6.58 7.45
N ARG A 174 -5.63 7.52 7.80
CA ARG A 174 -6.65 8.06 6.90
C ARG A 174 -6.01 8.67 5.66
N ILE A 175 -5.01 9.53 5.83
CA ILE A 175 -4.26 10.15 4.73
C ILE A 175 -3.53 9.10 3.88
N ALA A 176 -2.87 8.11 4.51
CA ALA A 176 -2.19 7.04 3.78
C ALA A 176 -3.17 6.22 2.92
N ARG A 177 -4.36 5.93 3.45
CA ARG A 177 -5.44 5.23 2.72
C ARG A 177 -5.96 6.06 1.56
N GLY A 178 -6.25 7.35 1.79
CA GLY A 178 -6.66 8.28 0.75
C GLY A 178 -5.63 8.36 -0.37
N SER A 179 -4.35 8.51 -0.03
CA SER A 179 -3.25 8.56 -1.01
C SER A 179 -3.09 7.27 -1.83
N LEU A 180 -3.34 6.09 -1.26
CA LEU A 180 -3.32 4.82 -1.98
C LEU A 180 -4.52 4.67 -2.92
N ALA A 181 -5.69 5.17 -2.52
CA ALA A 181 -6.91 5.15 -3.32
C ALA A 181 -6.90 6.21 -4.43
N PHE A 182 -6.30 7.36 -4.17
CA PHE A 182 -6.26 8.54 -5.04
C PHE A 182 -5.87 8.23 -6.49
N SER A 183 -4.79 7.47 -6.70
CA SER A 183 -4.30 7.14 -8.05
C SER A 183 -5.22 6.23 -8.89
N THR A 184 -6.31 5.74 -8.30
CA THR A 184 -7.31 4.92 -9.00
C THR A 184 -8.64 5.64 -9.17
N ARG A 185 -8.80 6.82 -8.56
CA ARG A 185 -10.02 7.62 -8.67
C ARG A 185 -10.00 8.51 -9.90
N ARG A 186 -11.19 8.82 -10.39
CA ARG A 186 -11.42 9.68 -11.56
C ARG A 186 -12.07 10.98 -11.12
N VAL A 187 -11.96 12.01 -11.97
CA VAL A 187 -12.61 13.31 -11.78
C VAL A 187 -14.12 13.16 -11.52
N SER A 188 -14.81 12.27 -12.24
CA SER A 188 -16.23 11.97 -12.05
C SER A 188 -16.61 11.54 -10.62
N ASN A 189 -15.64 11.05 -9.87
CA ASN A 189 -15.85 10.66 -8.47
C ASN A 189 -15.77 11.86 -7.49
N THR A 190 -15.20 12.98 -7.88
CA THR A 190 -14.79 14.07 -6.98
C THR A 190 -15.30 15.45 -7.39
N LEU A 191 -15.60 15.67 -8.69
CA LEU A 191 -16.06 16.94 -9.23
C LEU A 191 -17.28 17.51 -8.49
N THR A 192 -17.36 18.83 -8.40
CA THR A 192 -18.58 19.56 -8.02
C THR A 192 -19.54 19.62 -9.22
N PRO A 193 -20.75 19.01 -9.13
CA PRO A 193 -21.65 18.88 -10.28
C PRO A 193 -22.18 20.22 -10.77
N ASN A 194 -22.41 20.35 -12.08
CA ASN A 194 -22.96 21.55 -12.74
C ASN A 194 -24.26 22.06 -12.12
N THR A 195 -25.07 21.21 -11.49
CA THR A 195 -26.35 21.57 -10.85
C THR A 195 -26.23 22.49 -9.64
N VAL A 196 -25.02 22.58 -9.06
CA VAL A 196 -24.72 23.41 -7.88
C VAL A 196 -23.63 24.44 -8.15
N VAL A 197 -22.91 24.35 -9.27
CA VAL A 197 -21.88 25.33 -9.65
C VAL A 197 -22.55 26.67 -10.02
N LYS A 198 -22.09 27.75 -9.41
CA LYS A 198 -22.45 29.12 -9.85
C LYS A 198 -21.60 29.46 -11.08
N THR A 199 -22.27 29.86 -12.16
CA THR A 199 -21.66 30.36 -13.41
C THR A 199 -22.20 31.71 -13.74
N ILE A 200 -21.49 32.51 -14.54
CA ILE A 200 -21.95 33.86 -14.95
C ILE A 200 -21.72 34.05 -16.46
N SER A 201 -22.63 34.80 -17.09
CA SER A 201 -22.49 35.18 -18.52
C SER A 201 -21.45 36.27 -18.70
N SER A 202 -20.65 36.19 -19.75
CA SER A 202 -19.69 37.24 -20.14
C SER A 202 -20.34 38.60 -20.41
N GLY A 203 -21.61 38.58 -20.85
CA GLY A 203 -22.41 39.78 -21.10
C GLY A 203 -23.09 40.36 -19.85
N ALA A 204 -22.91 39.76 -18.67
CA ALA A 204 -23.51 40.27 -17.44
C ALA A 204 -22.83 41.58 -17.01
N VAL A 205 -23.65 42.49 -16.42
CA VAL A 205 -23.18 43.77 -15.89
C VAL A 205 -22.96 43.66 -14.39
N LEU A 206 -21.77 44.05 -13.95
CA LEU A 206 -21.37 44.12 -12.57
C LEU A 206 -21.75 45.51 -12.01
N ASP A 207 -22.98 45.63 -11.56
CA ASP A 207 -23.44 46.75 -10.76
C ASP A 207 -23.30 46.50 -9.26
N HIS A 208 -23.73 47.44 -8.40
CA HIS A 208 -23.60 47.29 -6.97
C HIS A 208 -24.34 46.07 -6.41
N ASP A 209 -25.53 45.78 -6.94
CA ASP A 209 -26.36 44.66 -6.49
C ASP A 209 -25.72 43.31 -6.90
N ALA A 210 -25.23 43.22 -8.15
CA ALA A 210 -24.51 42.05 -8.65
C ALA A 210 -23.23 41.75 -7.84
N LEU A 211 -22.49 42.81 -7.46
CA LEU A 211 -21.29 42.66 -6.62
C LEU A 211 -21.62 42.13 -5.22
N ILE A 212 -22.74 42.60 -4.63
CA ILE A 212 -23.22 42.10 -3.34
C ILE A 212 -23.64 40.62 -3.48
N GLU A 213 -24.42 40.27 -4.51
CA GLU A 213 -24.84 38.89 -4.76
C GLU A 213 -23.63 37.97 -4.92
N LEU A 214 -22.63 38.38 -5.71
CA LEU A 214 -21.42 37.57 -5.92
C LEU A 214 -20.64 37.36 -4.62
N ARG A 215 -20.47 38.40 -3.81
CA ARG A 215 -19.82 38.33 -2.51
C ARG A 215 -20.54 37.33 -1.59
N ASP A 216 -21.86 37.42 -1.54
CA ASP A 216 -22.69 36.59 -0.65
C ASP A 216 -22.72 35.08 -1.07
N THR A 217 -22.23 34.75 -2.27
CA THR A 217 -22.05 33.34 -2.67
C THR A 217 -20.91 32.63 -1.94
N GLY A 218 -19.95 33.37 -1.40
CA GLY A 218 -18.72 32.80 -0.79
C GLY A 218 -17.70 32.26 -1.79
N TYR A 219 -18.00 32.17 -3.09
CA TYR A 219 -17.07 31.57 -4.07
C TYR A 219 -15.98 32.56 -4.48
N SER A 220 -14.73 32.15 -4.41
CA SER A 220 -13.58 32.93 -4.86
C SER A 220 -13.42 32.98 -6.39
N ARG A 221 -13.96 31.99 -7.13
CA ARG A 221 -13.79 31.82 -8.59
C ARG A 221 -15.10 31.36 -9.22
N ILE A 222 -15.53 32.05 -10.26
CA ILE A 222 -16.78 31.75 -10.96
C ILE A 222 -16.48 31.53 -12.44
N PRO A 223 -16.81 30.37 -13.02
CA PRO A 223 -16.68 30.13 -14.45
C PRO A 223 -17.55 31.04 -15.28
N VAL A 224 -17.00 31.63 -16.35
CA VAL A 224 -17.66 32.55 -17.24
C VAL A 224 -17.95 31.87 -18.56
N TYR A 225 -19.23 31.85 -18.96
CA TYR A 225 -19.67 31.32 -20.25
C TYR A 225 -20.09 32.41 -21.22
N GLU A 226 -20.06 32.08 -22.51
CA GLU A 226 -20.52 32.97 -23.58
C GLU A 226 -21.58 32.28 -24.43
N HIS A 227 -22.76 32.91 -24.56
CA HIS A 227 -23.93 32.43 -25.32
C HIS A 227 -24.53 31.12 -24.82
N ASP A 228 -23.75 30.05 -24.77
CA ASP A 228 -24.16 28.72 -24.33
C ASP A 228 -23.47 28.34 -23.02
N HIS A 229 -24.19 27.70 -22.12
CA HIS A 229 -23.67 27.17 -20.83
C HIS A 229 -22.59 26.07 -20.98
N ASN A 230 -22.33 25.58 -22.19
CA ASN A 230 -21.22 24.66 -22.49
C ASN A 230 -19.98 25.40 -23.02
N ASN A 231 -20.08 26.69 -23.36
CA ASN A 231 -18.98 27.46 -23.91
C ASN A 231 -18.34 28.36 -22.84
N PHE A 232 -17.43 27.82 -22.07
CA PHE A 232 -16.70 28.57 -21.05
C PHE A 232 -15.49 29.28 -21.68
N ILE A 233 -15.39 30.59 -21.46
CA ILE A 233 -14.38 31.47 -22.09
C ILE A 233 -13.48 32.18 -21.06
N GLY A 234 -13.76 32.03 -19.76
CA GLY A 234 -12.98 32.71 -18.72
C GLY A 234 -13.35 32.26 -17.30
N ILE A 235 -12.63 32.81 -16.35
CA ILE A 235 -12.89 32.68 -14.91
C ILE A 235 -12.92 34.06 -14.32
N LEU A 236 -13.99 34.39 -13.58
CA LEU A 236 -14.12 35.62 -12.82
C LEU A 236 -13.55 35.36 -11.41
N TYR A 237 -12.52 36.08 -11.04
CA TYR A 237 -11.94 36.04 -9.69
C TYR A 237 -12.56 37.15 -8.85
N LEU A 238 -13.18 36.82 -7.72
CA LEU A 238 -13.81 37.83 -6.87
C LEU A 238 -12.83 38.87 -6.30
N LYS A 239 -11.58 38.44 -6.06
CA LYS A 239 -10.51 39.34 -5.62
C LYS A 239 -10.21 40.48 -6.62
N ASP A 240 -10.39 40.21 -7.92
CA ASP A 240 -10.10 41.17 -8.99
C ASP A 240 -11.23 42.19 -9.19
N LEU A 241 -12.36 41.99 -8.50
CA LEU A 241 -13.47 42.98 -8.45
C LEU A 241 -13.23 44.13 -7.48
N ILE A 242 -12.17 44.06 -6.68
CA ILE A 242 -11.83 45.11 -5.72
C ILE A 242 -11.33 46.35 -6.48
N GLY A 243 -12.07 47.44 -6.41
CA GLY A 243 -11.70 48.74 -7.01
C GLY A 243 -11.98 48.88 -8.50
N ILE A 244 -12.76 47.98 -9.11
CA ILE A 244 -13.22 48.18 -10.48
C ILE A 244 -14.21 49.33 -10.59
N PRO A 245 -14.29 50.02 -11.74
CA PRO A 245 -15.39 50.96 -12.02
C PRO A 245 -16.75 50.22 -12.01
N VAL A 246 -17.76 50.84 -11.42
CA VAL A 246 -19.11 50.29 -11.38
C VAL A 246 -20.04 51.25 -12.14
N PRO A 247 -20.80 50.79 -13.14
CA PRO A 247 -20.91 49.42 -13.66
C PRO A 247 -19.73 49.00 -14.57
N SER A 248 -19.38 47.71 -14.58
CA SER A 248 -18.41 47.08 -15.50
C SER A 248 -19.02 45.84 -16.14
N ASN A 249 -18.51 45.39 -17.31
CA ASN A 249 -18.94 44.14 -17.89
C ASN A 249 -18.02 42.98 -17.39
N VAL A 250 -18.58 41.79 -17.18
CA VAL A 250 -17.81 40.59 -16.80
C VAL A 250 -16.70 40.31 -17.81
N ALA A 251 -16.97 40.47 -19.13
CA ALA A 251 -15.99 40.24 -20.19
C ALA A 251 -14.74 41.13 -20.10
N ASP A 252 -14.81 42.27 -19.42
CA ASP A 252 -13.72 43.25 -19.30
C ASP A 252 -12.82 42.95 -18.08
N VAL A 253 -13.34 42.18 -17.11
CA VAL A 253 -12.67 41.91 -15.81
C VAL A 253 -12.26 40.46 -15.66
N MET A 254 -12.88 39.54 -16.41
CA MET A 254 -12.56 38.11 -16.31
C MET A 254 -11.15 37.79 -16.81
N ASP A 255 -10.53 36.78 -16.24
CA ASP A 255 -9.36 36.09 -16.82
C ASP A 255 -9.86 35.17 -17.96
N ARG A 256 -9.30 35.32 -19.15
CA ARG A 256 -9.66 34.53 -20.34
C ARG A 256 -9.01 33.15 -20.37
N THR A 257 -8.25 32.80 -19.36
CA THR A 257 -7.60 31.50 -19.26
C THR A 257 -8.57 30.49 -18.62
N VAL A 258 -8.97 29.47 -19.38
CA VAL A 258 -9.76 28.34 -18.89
C VAL A 258 -8.99 27.05 -19.17
N HIS A 259 -8.95 26.17 -18.21
CA HIS A 259 -8.41 24.83 -18.39
C HIS A 259 -9.54 23.79 -18.30
N PHE A 260 -9.54 22.86 -19.25
CA PHE A 260 -10.56 21.82 -19.35
C PHE A 260 -9.96 20.47 -19.05
N VAL A 261 -10.69 19.64 -18.30
CA VAL A 261 -10.36 18.24 -18.02
C VAL A 261 -11.58 17.36 -18.29
N HIS A 262 -11.36 16.09 -18.58
CA HIS A 262 -12.45 15.14 -18.79
C HIS A 262 -12.86 14.47 -17.48
N GLU A 263 -14.15 14.20 -17.30
CA GLU A 263 -14.66 13.50 -16.11
C GLU A 263 -14.05 12.11 -15.90
N GLN A 264 -13.52 11.49 -16.96
CA GLN A 264 -12.85 10.19 -16.93
C GLN A 264 -11.34 10.29 -16.65
N ASP A 265 -10.77 11.49 -16.61
CA ASP A 265 -9.34 11.66 -16.28
C ASP A 265 -9.03 11.17 -14.87
N PRO A 266 -7.88 10.51 -14.67
CA PRO A 266 -7.44 10.12 -13.33
C PRO A 266 -7.01 11.35 -12.53
N LEU A 267 -7.34 11.36 -11.22
CA LEU A 267 -7.07 12.50 -10.35
C LEU A 267 -5.58 12.84 -10.21
N ASP A 268 -4.70 11.86 -10.29
CA ASP A 268 -3.25 12.07 -10.23
C ASP A 268 -2.73 12.87 -11.43
N LYS A 269 -3.27 12.65 -12.63
CA LYS A 269 -3.00 13.45 -13.83
C LYS A 269 -3.46 14.90 -13.61
N VAL A 270 -4.71 15.08 -13.16
CA VAL A 270 -5.32 16.41 -12.96
C VAL A 270 -4.58 17.20 -11.88
N LEU A 271 -4.12 16.56 -10.79
CA LEU A 271 -3.26 17.19 -9.79
C LEU A 271 -1.94 17.69 -10.41
N GLY A 272 -1.34 16.89 -11.29
CA GLY A 272 -0.15 17.31 -12.03
C GLY A 272 -0.39 18.54 -12.91
N GLU A 273 -1.58 18.64 -13.53
CA GLU A 273 -2.00 19.79 -14.33
C GLU A 273 -2.23 21.03 -13.46
N PHE A 274 -2.87 20.92 -12.28
CA PHE A 274 -2.99 22.03 -11.33
C PHE A 274 -1.63 22.59 -10.92
N ILE A 275 -0.68 21.71 -10.60
CA ILE A 275 0.68 22.13 -10.20
C ILE A 275 1.40 22.85 -11.35
N SER A 276 1.27 22.37 -12.58
CA SER A 276 1.96 22.93 -13.75
C SER A 276 1.38 24.25 -14.22
N THR A 277 0.04 24.37 -14.21
CA THR A 277 -0.68 25.57 -14.68
C THR A 277 -0.76 26.65 -13.60
N LYS A 278 -0.60 26.29 -12.32
CA LYS A 278 -0.84 27.15 -11.15
C LYS A 278 -2.27 27.68 -11.06
N MET A 279 -3.20 27.06 -11.75
CA MET A 279 -4.63 27.33 -11.63
C MET A 279 -5.20 26.55 -10.44
N HIS A 280 -6.36 26.94 -9.95
CA HIS A 280 -7.02 26.31 -8.80
C HIS A 280 -8.41 25.78 -9.11
N LEU A 281 -8.92 26.04 -10.30
CA LEU A 281 -10.23 25.56 -10.77
C LEU A 281 -10.11 25.17 -12.24
N PHE A 282 -10.61 23.96 -12.56
CA PHE A 282 -10.76 23.48 -13.94
C PHE A 282 -12.24 23.21 -14.23
N VAL A 283 -12.62 23.44 -15.49
CA VAL A 283 -13.95 23.09 -16.01
C VAL A 283 -13.92 21.64 -16.46
N VAL A 284 -14.91 20.85 -16.03
CA VAL A 284 -14.99 19.43 -16.35
C VAL A 284 -16.01 19.19 -17.46
N LEU A 285 -15.59 18.44 -18.47
CA LEU A 285 -16.39 18.07 -19.63
C LEU A 285 -16.63 16.55 -19.68
N ASP A 286 -17.78 16.16 -20.23
CA ASP A 286 -18.04 14.77 -20.61
C ASP A 286 -17.34 14.40 -21.94
N GLU A 287 -17.55 13.18 -22.39
CA GLU A 287 -16.98 12.67 -23.65
C GLU A 287 -17.56 13.34 -24.92
N PHE A 288 -18.66 14.06 -24.78
CA PHE A 288 -19.32 14.81 -25.88
C PHE A 288 -19.00 16.31 -25.83
N GLY A 289 -18.19 16.76 -24.87
CA GLY A 289 -17.87 18.16 -24.66
C GLY A 289 -18.94 18.94 -23.85
N GLY A 290 -19.89 18.25 -23.24
CA GLY A 290 -20.90 18.82 -22.35
C GLY A 290 -20.32 19.18 -20.99
N PHE A 291 -20.76 20.30 -20.40
CA PHE A 291 -20.34 20.74 -19.08
C PHE A 291 -20.94 19.86 -17.99
N THR A 292 -20.11 19.13 -17.26
CA THR A 292 -20.51 18.26 -16.15
C THR A 292 -20.30 18.90 -14.78
N GLY A 293 -19.38 19.85 -14.65
CA GLY A 293 -19.10 20.53 -13.40
C GLY A 293 -17.72 21.17 -13.37
N VAL A 294 -17.23 21.41 -12.17
CA VAL A 294 -15.87 21.94 -11.93
C VAL A 294 -15.12 21.02 -10.97
N ILE A 295 -13.82 21.11 -11.00
CA ILE A 295 -12.93 20.49 -10.01
C ILE A 295 -11.90 21.51 -9.55
N THR A 296 -11.62 21.52 -8.26
CA THR A 296 -10.64 22.39 -7.62
C THR A 296 -9.48 21.59 -7.03
N VAL A 297 -8.41 22.27 -6.64
CA VAL A 297 -7.29 21.66 -5.91
C VAL A 297 -7.78 21.17 -4.54
N GLU A 298 -8.69 21.91 -3.94
CA GLU A 298 -9.30 21.61 -2.65
C GLU A 298 -10.02 20.26 -2.71
N ASP A 299 -10.85 20.00 -3.73
CA ASP A 299 -11.53 18.71 -3.94
C ASP A 299 -10.54 17.52 -4.00
N ILE A 300 -9.39 17.72 -4.64
CA ILE A 300 -8.36 16.69 -4.74
C ILE A 300 -7.67 16.46 -3.38
N LEU A 301 -7.41 17.51 -2.63
CA LEU A 301 -6.80 17.42 -1.30
C LEU A 301 -7.74 16.72 -0.32
N GLU A 302 -9.03 17.00 -0.35
CA GLU A 302 -10.05 16.33 0.45
C GLU A 302 -10.07 14.82 0.19
N GLU A 303 -9.93 14.43 -1.07
CA GLU A 303 -9.86 13.03 -1.45
C GLU A 303 -8.62 12.31 -0.89
N ILE A 304 -7.48 13.01 -0.82
CA ILE A 304 -6.25 12.49 -0.23
C ILE A 304 -6.34 12.45 1.29
N ILE A 305 -6.88 13.51 1.91
CA ILE A 305 -7.01 13.64 3.36
C ILE A 305 -8.13 12.73 3.89
N GLY A 306 -9.15 12.45 3.07
CA GLY A 306 -10.33 11.66 3.43
C GLY A 306 -11.27 12.42 4.38
N GLN A 307 -11.29 13.74 4.30
CA GLN A 307 -12.14 14.64 5.07
C GLN A 307 -12.34 15.92 4.30
N GLU A 308 -13.58 16.48 4.34
CA GLU A 308 -13.90 17.78 3.81
C GLU A 308 -13.10 18.88 4.52
N ILE A 309 -12.61 19.84 3.73
CA ILE A 309 -11.93 21.03 4.19
C ILE A 309 -12.98 22.15 4.20
N MET A 310 -13.43 22.54 5.39
CA MET A 310 -14.40 23.63 5.54
C MET A 310 -13.68 24.97 5.65
N ASP A 311 -14.09 25.94 4.85
CA ASP A 311 -13.70 27.33 5.00
C ASP A 311 -14.69 28.07 5.95
N GLU A 312 -14.29 29.22 6.48
CA GLU A 312 -15.07 30.00 7.44
C GLU A 312 -16.43 30.46 6.89
N ASP A 313 -16.53 30.59 5.53
CA ASP A 313 -17.72 31.04 4.82
C ASP A 313 -18.58 29.90 4.24
N ASP A 314 -18.18 28.63 4.42
CA ASP A 314 -18.91 27.49 3.86
C ASP A 314 -20.21 27.22 4.61
N VAL A 315 -21.33 27.50 3.95
CA VAL A 315 -22.70 27.23 4.47
C VAL A 315 -23.09 25.76 4.29
N ILE A 316 -22.53 25.08 3.30
CA ILE A 316 -22.84 23.70 2.93
C ILE A 316 -21.52 22.89 2.94
N PRO A 317 -21.34 21.97 3.91
CA PRO A 317 -20.08 21.22 4.05
C PRO A 317 -19.70 20.36 2.84
N ASP A 318 -20.69 19.85 2.09
CA ASP A 318 -20.48 18.97 0.94
C ASP A 318 -21.49 19.29 -0.16
N LEU A 319 -21.07 20.10 -1.14
CA LEU A 319 -21.86 20.52 -2.30
C LEU A 319 -22.31 19.33 -3.14
N ARG A 320 -21.56 18.27 -3.16
CA ARG A 320 -21.86 17.06 -3.93
C ARG A 320 -22.98 16.23 -3.29
N SER A 321 -22.94 16.04 -1.98
CA SER A 321 -24.03 15.41 -1.24
C SER A 321 -25.31 16.24 -1.34
N PHE A 322 -25.18 17.55 -1.30
CA PHE A 322 -26.31 18.47 -1.50
C PHE A 322 -26.91 18.35 -2.92
N ALA A 323 -26.07 18.28 -3.97
CA ALA A 323 -26.52 18.07 -5.34
C ALA A 323 -27.30 16.75 -5.48
N LYS A 324 -26.79 15.66 -4.89
CA LYS A 324 -27.47 14.35 -4.89
C LYS A 324 -28.82 14.40 -4.18
N ALA A 325 -28.90 15.06 -3.03
CA ALA A 325 -30.15 15.21 -2.28
C ALA A 325 -31.19 16.02 -3.06
N ARG A 326 -30.75 17.11 -3.74
CA ARG A 326 -31.61 17.95 -4.59
C ARG A 326 -32.14 17.20 -5.81
N GLN A 327 -31.32 16.33 -6.42
CA GLN A 327 -31.73 15.50 -7.55
C GLN A 327 -32.77 14.45 -7.11
N LYS A 328 -32.56 13.80 -5.97
CA LYS A 328 -33.52 12.83 -5.42
C LYS A 328 -34.88 13.46 -5.13
N ASN A 329 -34.91 14.63 -4.53
CA ASN A 329 -36.15 15.37 -4.27
C ASN A 329 -36.91 15.84 -5.54
N LYS A 330 -36.18 15.94 -6.69
CA LYS A 330 -36.83 16.24 -7.99
C LYS A 330 -37.43 15.00 -8.67
N MET A 331 -36.89 13.81 -8.39
CA MET A 331 -37.38 12.53 -8.93
C MET A 331 -38.59 12.00 -8.16
N ASP A 332 -38.76 12.41 -6.90
CA ASP A 332 -39.85 11.99 -6.01
C ASP A 332 -41.09 12.93 -6.13
N LYS A 333 -41.02 13.95 -7.00
CA LYS A 333 -42.13 14.86 -7.36
C LYS A 333 -42.59 14.66 -8.80
#